data_e342fdcff2bc0c3b7adf8db316a03af9
#
_entry.id   e342fdcff2bc0c3b7adf8db316a03af9
#
_cell.length_a   1.000
_cell.length_b   1.000
_cell.length_c   1.000
_cell.angle_alpha   90.00
_cell.angle_beta   90.00
_cell.angle_gamma   90.00
#
_symmetry.space_group_name_H-M   'P 1'
#
loop_
_entity.id
_entity.type
_entity.pdbx_description
1 polymer ?
#
loop_
_entity_poly.entity_id
_entity_poly.type
_entity_poly.pdbx_seq_one_letter_code
_entity_poly.pdbx_strand_id
1 'polypeptide(L)'
;MGNSQAALAGFPEEVKRAAGFELWQVQLGLMPSDYKPMPTVGAGAYEIRVKLRGQWRVMYVAKQADAVYVLHCFHKTTPKTAQTDIDLAAKRYQLMGVNHGKTQK
;
A
#
# COMPACT_ATOMS: atom_id res chain seq x y z
N MET A 1 -3.35 3.22 -9.02
CA MET A 1 -4.39 2.22 -8.81
C MET A 1 -5.66 2.91 -8.34
N GLY A 2 -6.62 3.04 -9.23
CA GLY A 2 -7.82 3.83 -8.96
C GLY A 2 -8.61 3.37 -7.76
N ASN A 3 -8.78 2.04 -7.62
CA ASN A 3 -9.58 1.51 -6.51
C ASN A 3 -8.90 1.70 -5.16
N SER A 4 -7.56 1.72 -5.14
CA SER A 4 -6.82 1.95 -3.90
C SER A 4 -6.97 3.37 -3.41
N GLN A 5 -6.99 4.34 -4.32
CA GLN A 5 -7.22 5.72 -3.94
C GLN A 5 -8.64 5.91 -3.41
N ALA A 6 -9.60 5.24 -4.01
CA ALA A 6 -10.99 5.31 -3.54
C ALA A 6 -11.10 4.73 -2.13
N ALA A 7 -10.40 3.62 -1.86
CA ALA A 7 -10.40 3.02 -0.54
C ALA A 7 -9.78 3.96 0.50
N LEU A 8 -8.68 4.61 0.15
CA LEU A 8 -8.03 5.56 1.05
C LEU A 8 -8.95 6.76 1.33
N ALA A 9 -9.64 7.24 0.32
CA ALA A 9 -10.57 8.35 0.47
C ALA A 9 -11.70 8.01 1.43
N GLY A 10 -12.04 6.72 1.58
CA GLY A 10 -13.06 6.29 2.51
C GLY A 10 -12.60 6.17 3.96
N PHE A 11 -11.31 6.35 4.23
CA PHE A 11 -10.78 6.31 5.59
C PHE A 11 -11.23 7.55 6.37
N PRO A 12 -11.34 7.44 7.71
CA PRO A 12 -11.55 8.63 8.53
C PRO A 12 -10.49 9.69 8.23
N GLU A 13 -10.86 10.95 8.36
CA GLU A 13 -9.98 12.06 7.97
C GLU A 13 -8.62 11.98 8.67
N GLU A 14 -8.60 11.69 9.96
CA GLU A 14 -7.36 11.60 10.71
C GLU A 14 -6.46 10.48 10.20
N VAL A 15 -7.06 9.34 9.89
CA VAL A 15 -6.32 8.18 9.36
C VAL A 15 -5.79 8.49 7.98
N LYS A 16 -6.61 9.15 7.16
CA LYS A 16 -6.21 9.53 5.81
C LYS A 16 -5.00 10.46 5.83
N ARG A 17 -4.99 11.42 6.74
CA ARG A 17 -3.85 12.33 6.88
C ARG A 17 -2.60 11.58 7.31
N ALA A 18 -2.73 10.69 8.28
CA ALA A 18 -1.60 9.91 8.77
C ALA A 18 -1.04 9.04 7.67
N ALA A 19 -1.90 8.35 6.92
CA ALA A 19 -1.47 7.52 5.82
C ALA A 19 -0.80 8.34 4.72
N GLY A 20 -1.36 9.50 4.41
CA GLY A 20 -0.79 10.39 3.41
C GLY A 20 0.59 10.90 3.80
N PHE A 21 0.78 11.20 5.08
CA PHE A 21 2.08 11.62 5.58
C PHE A 21 3.12 10.51 5.42
N GLU A 22 2.75 9.27 5.74
CA GLU A 22 3.67 8.15 5.60
C GLU A 22 4.04 7.91 4.13
N LEU A 23 3.07 8.02 3.23
CA LEU A 23 3.33 7.87 1.81
C LEU A 23 4.23 9.00 1.29
N TRP A 24 4.03 10.20 1.79
CA TRP A 24 4.88 11.33 1.43
C TRP A 24 6.33 11.07 1.83
N GLN A 25 6.55 10.52 3.02
CA GLN A 25 7.91 10.16 3.44
C GLN A 25 8.54 9.15 2.48
N VAL A 26 7.76 8.17 2.05
CA VAL A 26 8.26 7.18 1.09
C VAL A 26 8.66 7.85 -0.22
N GLN A 27 7.89 8.83 -0.68
CA GLN A 27 8.22 9.57 -1.89
C GLN A 27 9.52 10.34 -1.75
N LEU A 28 9.89 10.73 -0.54
CA LEU A 28 11.15 11.41 -0.27
C LEU A 28 12.32 10.44 -0.11
N GLY A 29 12.08 9.15 -0.27
CA GLY A 29 13.13 8.15 -0.09
C GLY A 29 13.29 7.66 1.34
N LEU A 30 12.38 8.04 2.22
CA LEU A 30 12.40 7.62 3.62
C LEU A 30 11.50 6.42 3.83
N MET A 31 11.62 5.76 4.97
CA MET A 31 10.74 4.66 5.32
C MET A 31 9.60 5.16 6.21
N PRO A 32 8.43 4.51 6.13
CA PRO A 32 7.33 4.86 7.04
C PRO A 32 7.70 4.61 8.50
N SER A 33 6.94 5.23 9.40
CA SER A 33 7.20 5.10 10.83
C SER A 33 6.96 3.68 11.35
N ASP A 34 5.93 3.01 10.81
CA ASP A 34 5.57 1.65 11.24
C ASP A 34 5.19 0.87 9.99
N TYR A 35 6.03 -0.08 9.62
CA TYR A 35 5.83 -0.82 8.38
C TYR A 35 6.32 -2.25 8.51
N LYS A 36 5.94 -3.07 7.54
CA LYS A 36 6.33 -4.46 7.47
C LYS A 36 6.55 -4.84 6.01
N PRO A 37 7.64 -5.55 5.69
CA PRO A 37 7.80 -6.08 4.34
C PRO A 37 6.72 -7.09 4.01
N MET A 38 6.25 -7.09 2.77
CA MET A 38 5.21 -8.00 2.31
C MET A 38 5.66 -8.75 1.06
N PRO A 39 6.62 -9.69 1.21
CA PRO A 39 7.11 -10.45 0.06
C PRO A 39 6.04 -11.30 -0.60
N THR A 40 5.01 -11.70 0.16
CA THR A 40 3.88 -12.45 -0.40
C THR A 40 3.05 -11.63 -1.37
N VAL A 41 3.11 -10.31 -1.28
CA VAL A 41 2.47 -9.42 -2.24
C VAL A 41 3.35 -9.27 -3.48
N GLY A 42 4.63 -9.03 -3.28
CA GLY A 42 5.57 -8.88 -4.37
C GLY A 42 6.89 -8.30 -3.87
N ALA A 43 7.90 -8.40 -4.70
CA ALA A 43 9.22 -7.86 -4.37
C ALA A 43 9.13 -6.35 -4.18
N GLY A 44 9.65 -5.86 -3.07
CA GLY A 44 9.66 -4.44 -2.76
C GLY A 44 8.34 -3.90 -2.24
N ALA A 45 7.37 -4.78 -1.95
CA ALA A 45 6.10 -4.35 -1.38
C ALA A 45 6.20 -4.27 0.14
N TYR A 46 5.50 -3.29 0.70
CA TYR A 46 5.46 -3.05 2.13
C TYR A 46 4.04 -2.74 2.58
N GLU A 47 3.80 -2.96 3.86
CA GLU A 47 2.53 -2.64 4.50
C GLU A 47 2.80 -1.54 5.54
N ILE A 48 2.19 -0.37 5.34
CA ILE A 48 2.22 0.70 6.34
C ILE A 48 1.12 0.43 7.34
N ARG A 49 1.45 0.55 8.62
CA ARG A 49 0.50 0.38 9.71
C ARG A 49 0.16 1.74 10.30
N VAL A 50 -1.12 2.04 10.34
CA VAL A 50 -1.62 3.26 10.95
C VAL A 50 -2.51 2.87 12.11
N LYS A 51 -2.06 3.16 13.32
CA LYS A 51 -2.78 2.81 14.56
C LYS A 51 -3.42 4.07 15.11
N LEU A 52 -4.60 4.37 14.62
CA LEU A 52 -5.30 5.59 14.98
C LEU A 52 -6.79 5.30 14.82
N ARG A 53 -7.50 5.22 15.95
CA ARG A 53 -8.91 4.85 15.93
C ARG A 53 -9.14 3.51 15.25
N GLY A 54 -8.29 2.54 15.57
CA GLY A 54 -8.34 1.22 14.96
C GLY A 54 -7.04 0.89 14.27
N GLN A 55 -7.08 -0.15 13.49
CA GLN A 55 -5.91 -0.66 12.78
C GLN A 55 -6.14 -0.49 11.28
N TRP A 56 -5.34 0.35 10.65
CA TRP A 56 -5.46 0.64 9.23
C TRP A 56 -4.18 0.23 8.52
N ARG A 57 -4.31 -0.21 7.29
CA ARG A 57 -3.17 -0.71 6.52
C ARG A 57 -3.17 -0.11 5.13
N VAL A 58 -1.96 0.20 4.66
CA VAL A 58 -1.74 0.67 3.28
C VAL A 58 -0.62 -0.19 2.70
N MET A 59 -0.93 -0.98 1.70
CA MET A 59 0.07 -1.77 0.99
C MET A 59 0.54 -1.02 -0.24
N TYR A 60 1.84 -0.88 -0.37
CA TYR A 60 2.41 -0.10 -1.45
C TYR A 60 3.69 -0.73 -1.96
N VAL A 61 4.11 -0.29 -3.12
CA VAL A 61 5.43 -0.61 -3.66
C VAL A 61 6.02 0.68 -4.20
N ALA A 62 7.30 0.90 -3.90
CA ALA A 62 8.04 2.03 -4.43
C ALA A 62 8.91 1.51 -5.57
N LYS A 63 8.65 1.97 -6.77
CA LYS A 63 9.44 1.63 -7.95
C LYS A 63 10.06 2.89 -8.49
N GLN A 64 11.38 2.85 -8.67
CA GLN A 64 12.14 4.01 -9.08
C GLN A 64 12.09 5.11 -8.00
N ALA A 65 12.83 6.15 -8.19
CA ALA A 65 13.11 7.11 -7.13
C ALA A 65 11.88 7.89 -6.68
N ASP A 66 10.91 8.09 -7.58
CA ASP A 66 9.82 9.02 -7.31
C ASP A 66 8.45 8.44 -7.54
N ALA A 67 8.34 7.12 -7.75
CA ALA A 67 7.07 6.50 -8.04
C ALA A 67 6.65 5.58 -6.89
N VAL A 68 5.55 5.90 -6.25
CA VAL A 68 4.94 5.09 -5.20
C VAL A 68 3.57 4.65 -5.66
N TYR A 69 3.34 3.35 -5.68
CA TYR A 69 2.08 2.77 -6.11
C TYR A 69 1.36 2.17 -4.92
N VAL A 70 0.19 2.68 -4.61
CA VAL A 70 -0.65 2.13 -3.55
C VAL A 70 -1.44 0.97 -4.13
N LEU A 71 -1.21 -0.21 -3.59
CA LEU A 71 -1.82 -1.43 -4.08
C LEU A 71 -3.16 -1.71 -3.42
N HIS A 72 -3.28 -1.43 -2.12
CA HIS A 72 -4.49 -1.72 -1.38
C HIS A 72 -4.48 -1.00 -0.05
N CYS A 73 -5.65 -0.52 0.38
CA CYS A 73 -5.85 0.12 1.68
C CYS A 73 -7.05 -0.52 2.34
N PHE A 74 -6.97 -0.80 3.64
CA PHE A 74 -8.08 -1.45 4.31
C PHE A 74 -8.03 -1.22 5.82
N HIS A 75 -9.18 -1.40 6.45
CA HIS A 75 -9.32 -1.41 7.91
C HIS A 75 -9.11 -2.84 8.38
N LYS A 76 -8.14 -3.04 9.25
CA LYS A 76 -7.79 -4.37 9.72
C LYS A 76 -8.62 -4.69 10.97
N THR A 77 -9.42 -5.74 10.89
CA THR A 77 -10.31 -6.13 11.98
C THR A 77 -9.93 -7.46 12.63
N THR A 78 -8.87 -8.09 12.14
CA THR A 78 -8.40 -9.38 12.66
C THR A 78 -6.94 -9.26 13.08
N PRO A 79 -6.45 -10.18 13.96
CA PRO A 79 -5.04 -10.13 14.39
C PRO A 79 -4.05 -10.27 13.25
N LYS A 80 -4.41 -11.04 12.21
CA LYS A 80 -3.56 -11.19 11.04
C LYS A 80 -4.17 -10.46 9.86
N THR A 81 -3.33 -10.01 8.94
CA THR A 81 -3.82 -9.48 7.67
C THR A 81 -4.56 -10.59 6.94
N ALA A 82 -5.80 -10.32 6.52
CA ALA A 82 -6.62 -11.32 5.87
C ALA A 82 -5.99 -11.74 4.54
N GLN A 83 -6.10 -13.03 4.22
CA GLN A 83 -5.54 -13.55 2.98
C GLN A 83 -6.16 -12.88 1.76
N THR A 84 -7.45 -12.53 1.84
CA THR A 84 -8.12 -11.83 0.74
C THR A 84 -7.48 -10.48 0.45
N ASP A 85 -7.03 -9.77 1.49
CA ASP A 85 -6.36 -8.49 1.31
C ASP A 85 -4.98 -8.68 0.69
N ILE A 86 -4.27 -9.69 1.12
CA ILE A 86 -2.96 -10.03 0.54
C ILE A 86 -3.12 -10.41 -0.93
N ASP A 87 -4.10 -11.26 -1.23
CA ASP A 87 -4.33 -11.72 -2.59
C ASP A 87 -4.69 -10.58 -3.53
N LEU A 88 -5.50 -9.64 -3.05
CA LEU A 88 -5.90 -8.49 -3.86
C LEU A 88 -4.69 -7.60 -4.14
N ALA A 89 -3.87 -7.35 -3.13
CA ALA A 89 -2.67 -6.55 -3.32
C ALA A 89 -1.69 -7.23 -4.27
N ALA A 90 -1.52 -8.53 -4.13
CA ALA A 90 -0.64 -9.30 -5.00
C ALA A 90 -1.12 -9.26 -6.45
N LYS A 91 -2.43 -9.36 -6.66
CA LYS A 91 -3.01 -9.29 -7.99
C LYS A 91 -2.74 -7.93 -8.63
N ARG A 92 -2.92 -6.87 -7.87
CA ARG A 92 -2.65 -5.51 -8.38
C ARG A 92 -1.18 -5.30 -8.66
N TYR A 93 -0.32 -5.88 -7.84
CA TYR A 93 1.11 -5.86 -8.09
C TYR A 93 1.44 -6.53 -9.42
N GLN A 94 0.87 -7.70 -9.67
CA GLN A 94 1.09 -8.42 -10.91
C GLN A 94 0.60 -7.66 -12.13
N LEU A 95 -0.58 -7.03 -12.02
CA LEU A 95 -1.12 -6.24 -13.10
C LEU A 95 -0.19 -5.08 -13.47
N MET A 96 0.37 -4.45 -12.45
CA MET A 96 1.32 -3.38 -12.66
C MET A 96 2.56 -3.89 -13.38
N GLY A 97 3.08 -5.04 -12.97
CA GLY A 97 4.24 -5.64 -13.60
C GLY A 97 3.98 -6.05 -15.04
N VAL A 98 2.82 -6.60 -15.31
CA VAL A 98 2.44 -7.00 -16.66
C VAL A 98 2.37 -5.78 -17.56
N ASN A 99 1.76 -4.70 -17.08
CA ASN A 99 1.66 -3.47 -17.85
C ASN A 99 3.06 -2.90 -18.15
N HIS A 100 3.94 -2.95 -17.19
CA HIS A 100 5.32 -2.54 -17.40
C HIS A 100 6.02 -3.40 -18.43
N GLY A 101 5.83 -4.71 -18.35
CA GLY A 101 6.42 -5.63 -19.30
C GLY A 101 5.99 -5.33 -20.72
N LYS A 102 4.71 -5.08 -20.92
CA LYS A 102 4.19 -4.73 -22.23
C LYS A 102 4.77 -3.42 -22.75
N THR A 103 4.89 -2.45 -21.87
CA THR A 103 5.39 -1.13 -22.24
C THR A 103 6.85 -1.19 -22.67
N GLN A 104 7.62 -2.03 -22.03
CA GLN A 104 9.04 -2.14 -22.30
C GLN A 104 9.36 -2.90 -23.56
N LYS A 105 8.42 -3.62 -24.08
CA LYS A 105 8.59 -4.38 -25.29
C LYS A 105 8.00 -3.67 -26.49
#